data_a83d3ebba4df4da16bf97910e5485dcd
#
_entry.id   a83d3ebba4df4da16bf97910e5485dcd
#
_cell.length_a   1.000
_cell.length_b   1.000
_cell.length_c   1.000
_cell.angle_alpha   90.00
_cell.angle_beta   90.00
_cell.angle_gamma   90.00
#
_symmetry.space_group_name_H-M   'P 1'
#
loop_
_entity.id
_entity.type
_entity.pdbx_description
1 polymer ?
#
loop_
_entity_poly.entity_id
_entity_poly.type
_entity_poly.pdbx_seq_one_letter_code
_entity_poly.pdbx_strand_id
1 'polypeptide(L)'
;MLVLQKNILNQFFKGKLPSSAIELPRTYRQFYQSFLQAYPDAKTYNQANAFLQQQLGWAAQQHCDLPEYPEDLPQWLQQNTERTGYAYQQYLKSRKQGAPRRFFATKSEALLFLQRVEPTKRVDGAWLYGTLHSWHDANCEQLIRTYLDELGNGIGPQNHVLLYQQLMSKLGIPVSNQLPDNYYQQGCIQLALGLLGQDYLPEVIGFNLGYEQMPLHLLITTYELDELGIDPYYFSLHVTVDNAHNGHARQAVEAVFAMLPVFDGRDEFYQRVRRGYQLNHLGISTEQIIEQIDLKQALQTVLVNKAVVGQFAHSNYCRLSGRTINEWLSTPEDSAHFIDVLEENGWIKRHENPENSRFWQLIHGDKAVMHGVFSAAESQIIYDWIAGKWLHSTEAPRIKRYRAAHRHLQDSMSTQPLSLQQALNSKNTDLAHLAQKLAERDNAEQAFYLLAPYLSPALHTSPAGLWATQQFLKLLNQEVSLPVQS
;
A
#
# COMPACT_ATOMS: atom_id res chain seq x y z
N MET A 1 18.17 0.30 32.98
CA MET A 1 17.29 0.74 31.87
C MET A 1 16.45 -0.39 31.32
N LEU A 2 16.97 -1.59 31.05
CA LEU A 2 16.22 -2.76 30.59
C LEU A 2 15.11 -3.25 31.53
N VAL A 3 15.33 -3.19 32.85
CA VAL A 3 14.32 -3.51 33.87
C VAL A 3 13.15 -2.53 33.85
N LEU A 4 13.40 -1.26 33.51
CA LEU A 4 12.33 -0.25 33.36
C LEU A 4 11.50 -0.52 32.09
N GLN A 5 12.11 -0.95 30.98
CA GLN A 5 11.37 -1.28 29.75
C GLN A 5 10.54 -2.57 29.91
N LYS A 6 11.09 -3.60 30.57
CA LYS A 6 10.35 -4.84 30.86
C LYS A 6 9.17 -4.58 31.85
N ASN A 7 9.35 -3.69 32.82
CA ASN A 7 8.29 -3.26 33.71
C ASN A 7 7.24 -2.37 33.03
N ILE A 8 7.65 -1.53 32.10
CA ILE A 8 6.74 -0.69 31.32
C ILE A 8 5.85 -1.58 30.43
N LEU A 9 6.43 -2.51 29.68
CA LEU A 9 5.67 -3.43 28.81
C LEU A 9 4.76 -4.37 29.64
N ASN A 10 5.24 -4.97 30.73
CA ASN A 10 4.43 -5.83 31.60
C ASN A 10 3.38 -5.08 32.44
N GLN A 11 3.56 -3.79 32.73
CA GLN A 11 2.52 -2.97 33.37
C GLN A 11 1.43 -2.57 32.40
N PHE A 12 1.73 -2.40 31.11
CA PHE A 12 0.71 -2.09 30.08
C PHE A 12 -0.22 -3.26 29.80
N PHE A 13 0.25 -4.51 29.93
CA PHE A 13 -0.54 -5.71 29.57
C PHE A 13 -1.36 -6.31 30.73
N LYS A 14 -1.21 -5.85 31.98
CA LYS A 14 -1.97 -6.40 33.15
C LYS A 14 -3.00 -5.45 33.74
N GLY A 15 -3.14 -4.24 33.28
CA GLY A 15 -4.10 -3.28 33.81
C GLY A 15 -5.36 -3.20 32.94
N LYS A 16 -6.56 -3.41 33.55
CA LYS A 16 -7.81 -2.90 32.98
C LYS A 16 -7.62 -1.41 32.70
N LEU A 17 -7.62 -1.04 31.42
CA LEU A 17 -7.50 0.36 30.99
C LEU A 17 -8.59 1.21 31.65
N PRO A 18 -8.28 2.37 32.24
CA PRO A 18 -9.30 3.26 32.79
C PRO A 18 -10.20 3.76 31.65
N SER A 19 -11.51 3.69 31.85
CA SER A 19 -12.55 4.20 30.95
C SER A 19 -12.64 5.74 30.98
N SER A 20 -11.53 6.45 30.78
CA SER A 20 -11.57 7.88 30.49
C SER A 20 -12.04 8.08 29.07
N ALA A 21 -13.01 8.94 28.82
CA ALA A 21 -13.45 9.29 27.48
C ALA A 21 -12.25 9.70 26.64
N ILE A 22 -11.85 8.84 25.69
CA ILE A 22 -10.74 9.09 24.77
C ILE A 22 -11.30 9.99 23.69
N GLU A 23 -10.77 11.21 23.59
CA GLU A 23 -11.10 12.10 22.47
C GLU A 23 -10.48 11.51 21.21
N LEU A 24 -11.31 10.88 20.37
CA LEU A 24 -10.87 10.27 19.12
C LEU A 24 -10.43 11.36 18.14
N PRO A 25 -9.32 11.17 17.40
CA PRO A 25 -8.98 12.05 16.29
C PRO A 25 -10.16 12.16 15.32
N ARG A 26 -10.34 13.35 14.73
CA ARG A 26 -11.52 13.64 13.89
C ARG A 26 -11.52 12.95 12.54
N THR A 27 -10.32 12.47 12.04
CA THR A 27 -10.18 11.95 10.69
C THR A 27 -9.34 10.67 10.66
N TYR A 28 -9.59 9.81 9.65
CA TYR A 28 -8.77 8.62 9.37
C TYR A 28 -7.31 8.98 9.08
N ARG A 29 -7.06 10.11 8.40
CA ARG A 29 -5.70 10.59 8.15
C ARG A 29 -4.95 10.87 9.44
N GLN A 30 -5.60 11.44 10.46
CA GLN A 30 -4.98 11.68 11.77
C GLN A 30 -4.68 10.38 12.50
N PHE A 31 -5.58 9.39 12.43
CA PHE A 31 -5.33 8.04 12.94
C PHE A 31 -4.14 7.40 12.23
N TYR A 32 -4.14 7.45 10.89
CA TYR A 32 -3.07 6.88 10.06
C TYR A 32 -1.70 7.43 10.46
N GLN A 33 -1.58 8.76 10.58
CA GLN A 33 -0.35 9.41 11.00
C GLN A 33 0.06 9.04 12.44
N SER A 34 -0.91 8.91 13.33
CA SER A 34 -0.65 8.52 14.72
C SER A 34 -0.20 7.06 14.82
N PHE A 35 -0.85 6.15 14.09
CA PHE A 35 -0.55 4.71 14.14
C PHE A 35 0.75 4.35 13.41
N LEU A 36 1.15 5.13 12.40
CA LEU A 36 2.38 4.94 11.63
C LEU A 36 3.63 5.53 12.32
N GLN A 37 3.58 5.83 13.62
CA GLN A 37 4.77 6.30 14.34
C GLN A 37 5.73 5.15 14.64
N ALA A 38 7.04 5.46 14.58
CA ALA A 38 8.08 4.48 14.88
C ALA A 38 8.01 3.95 16.33
N TYR A 39 7.58 4.80 17.25
CA TYR A 39 7.48 4.51 18.68
C TYR A 39 6.15 5.04 19.22
N PRO A 40 5.04 4.32 19.01
CA PRO A 40 3.74 4.75 19.50
C PRO A 40 3.68 4.74 21.03
N ASP A 41 3.04 5.76 21.59
CA ASP A 41 2.84 5.90 23.02
C ASP A 41 1.55 5.20 23.51
N ALA A 42 1.33 5.16 24.82
CA ALA A 42 0.14 4.57 25.41
C ALA A 42 -1.17 5.21 24.91
N LYS A 43 -1.16 6.50 24.62
CA LYS A 43 -2.33 7.20 24.05
C LYS A 43 -2.66 6.66 22.65
N THR A 44 -1.63 6.43 21.83
CA THR A 44 -1.78 5.86 20.50
C THR A 44 -2.36 4.44 20.55
N TYR A 45 -1.89 3.57 21.46
CA TYR A 45 -2.46 2.23 21.67
C TYR A 45 -3.93 2.29 22.09
N ASN A 46 -4.30 3.19 23.01
CA ASN A 46 -5.69 3.37 23.43
C ASN A 46 -6.58 3.86 22.27
N GLN A 47 -6.08 4.78 21.45
CA GLN A 47 -6.79 5.25 20.27
C GLN A 47 -6.95 4.15 19.23
N ALA A 48 -5.91 3.35 18.98
CA ALA A 48 -5.98 2.20 18.07
C ALA A 48 -7.02 1.18 18.54
N ASN A 49 -7.09 0.90 19.85
CA ASN A 49 -8.08 -0.02 20.40
C ASN A 49 -9.52 0.51 20.23
N ALA A 50 -9.77 1.77 20.58
CA ALA A 50 -11.10 2.37 20.42
C ALA A 50 -11.51 2.41 18.94
N PHE A 51 -10.58 2.75 18.04
CA PHE A 51 -10.78 2.73 16.60
C PHE A 51 -11.12 1.32 16.10
N LEU A 52 -10.32 0.32 16.45
CA LEU A 52 -10.51 -1.06 15.99
C LEU A 52 -11.83 -1.66 16.48
N GLN A 53 -12.22 -1.40 17.74
CA GLN A 53 -13.52 -1.82 18.26
C GLN A 53 -14.69 -1.21 17.46
N GLN A 54 -14.59 0.06 17.08
CA GLN A 54 -15.60 0.70 16.23
C GLN A 54 -15.63 0.05 14.83
N GLN A 55 -14.47 -0.20 14.22
CA GLN A 55 -14.39 -0.87 12.90
C GLN A 55 -14.98 -2.28 12.96
N LEU A 56 -14.68 -3.05 13.98
CA LEU A 56 -15.25 -4.40 14.18
C LEU A 56 -16.77 -4.35 14.34
N GLY A 57 -17.31 -3.32 15.01
CA GLY A 57 -18.75 -3.10 15.10
C GLY A 57 -19.40 -2.85 13.72
N TRP A 58 -18.74 -2.13 12.83
CA TRP A 58 -19.22 -1.94 11.44
C TRP A 58 -18.98 -3.16 10.57
N ALA A 59 -17.86 -3.85 10.75
CA ALA A 59 -17.55 -5.08 10.03
C ALA A 59 -18.60 -6.18 10.29
N ALA A 60 -19.08 -6.30 11.51
CA ALA A 60 -20.11 -7.27 11.88
C ALA A 60 -21.44 -7.09 11.11
N GLN A 61 -21.66 -5.93 10.48
CA GLN A 61 -22.83 -5.65 9.65
C GLN A 61 -22.59 -5.99 8.16
N GLN A 62 -21.36 -6.30 7.77
CA GLN A 62 -21.00 -6.66 6.41
C GLN A 62 -21.33 -8.14 6.15
N HIS A 63 -21.58 -8.44 4.88
CA HIS A 63 -21.71 -9.85 4.46
C HIS A 63 -20.39 -10.60 4.74
N CYS A 64 -20.52 -11.85 5.21
CA CYS A 64 -19.41 -12.74 5.42
C CYS A 64 -19.62 -14.01 4.59
N ASP A 65 -18.81 -14.21 3.57
CA ASP A 65 -18.88 -15.38 2.68
C ASP A 65 -17.94 -16.53 3.13
N LEU A 66 -17.27 -16.37 4.29
CA LEU A 66 -16.60 -17.49 4.92
C LEU A 66 -17.61 -18.57 5.34
N PRO A 67 -17.25 -19.86 5.24
CA PRO A 67 -18.10 -20.95 5.69
C PRO A 67 -18.48 -20.83 7.17
N GLU A 68 -19.54 -21.48 7.56
CA GLU A 68 -20.00 -21.49 8.97
C GLU A 68 -19.01 -22.25 9.87
N TYR A 69 -18.43 -23.33 9.32
CA TYR A 69 -17.47 -24.19 10.03
C TYR A 69 -16.07 -24.02 9.43
N PRO A 70 -15.01 -23.94 10.26
CA PRO A 70 -13.64 -23.75 9.79
C PRO A 70 -13.16 -24.93 8.92
N GLU A 71 -13.67 -26.13 9.12
CA GLU A 71 -13.33 -27.34 8.36
C GLU A 71 -13.60 -27.17 6.85
N ASP A 72 -14.54 -26.32 6.48
CA ASP A 72 -14.93 -26.07 5.08
C ASP A 72 -14.05 -25.01 4.40
N LEU A 73 -13.13 -24.35 5.13
CA LEU A 73 -12.23 -23.32 4.58
C LEU A 73 -11.38 -23.79 3.39
N PRO A 74 -10.82 -25.01 3.36
CA PRO A 74 -10.07 -25.48 2.18
C PRO A 74 -10.95 -25.56 0.93
N GLN A 75 -12.19 -26.03 1.07
CA GLN A 75 -13.14 -26.10 -0.07
C GLN A 75 -13.58 -24.72 -0.51
N TRP A 76 -13.84 -23.82 0.43
CA TRP A 76 -14.18 -22.42 0.15
C TRP A 76 -13.04 -21.72 -0.62
N LEU A 77 -11.78 -21.89 -0.22
CA LEU A 77 -10.61 -21.34 -0.90
C LEU A 77 -10.53 -21.85 -2.35
N GLN A 78 -10.68 -23.16 -2.55
CA GLN A 78 -10.65 -23.77 -3.87
C GLN A 78 -11.76 -23.18 -4.79
N GLN A 79 -12.99 -23.14 -4.30
CA GLN A 79 -14.12 -22.61 -5.05
C GLN A 79 -13.95 -21.13 -5.42
N ASN A 80 -13.43 -20.31 -4.49
CA ASN A 80 -13.11 -18.90 -4.75
C ASN A 80 -12.06 -18.74 -5.84
N THR A 81 -10.99 -19.53 -5.78
CA THR A 81 -9.91 -19.52 -6.76
C THR A 81 -10.42 -19.93 -8.15
N GLU A 82 -11.20 -21.00 -8.24
CA GLU A 82 -11.80 -21.46 -9.50
C GLU A 82 -12.75 -20.42 -10.10
N ARG A 83 -13.60 -19.80 -9.28
CA ARG A 83 -14.53 -18.74 -9.69
C ARG A 83 -13.79 -17.53 -10.23
N THR A 84 -12.76 -17.07 -9.50
CA THR A 84 -11.94 -15.94 -9.91
C THR A 84 -11.15 -16.23 -11.19
N GLY A 85 -10.56 -17.42 -11.29
CA GLY A 85 -9.83 -17.88 -12.48
C GLY A 85 -10.73 -17.94 -13.72
N TYR A 86 -11.95 -18.49 -13.59
CA TYR A 86 -12.93 -18.51 -14.67
C TYR A 86 -13.33 -17.10 -15.12
N ALA A 87 -13.66 -16.22 -14.16
CA ALA A 87 -14.03 -14.84 -14.47
C ALA A 87 -12.88 -14.08 -15.18
N TYR A 88 -11.65 -14.29 -14.77
CA TYR A 88 -10.49 -13.70 -15.42
C TYR A 88 -10.27 -14.23 -16.84
N GLN A 89 -10.45 -15.53 -17.08
CA GLN A 89 -10.39 -16.09 -18.43
C GLN A 89 -11.45 -15.48 -19.36
N GLN A 90 -12.68 -15.27 -18.87
CA GLN A 90 -13.72 -14.60 -19.65
C GLN A 90 -13.35 -13.15 -19.97
N TYR A 91 -12.76 -12.42 -19.00
CA TYR A 91 -12.23 -11.09 -19.23
C TYR A 91 -11.15 -11.09 -20.32
N LEU A 92 -10.14 -11.97 -20.24
CA LEU A 92 -9.09 -12.07 -21.26
C LEU A 92 -9.63 -12.42 -22.66
N LYS A 93 -10.66 -13.29 -22.73
CA LYS A 93 -11.33 -13.62 -23.98
C LYS A 93 -12.02 -12.40 -24.59
N SER A 94 -12.75 -11.64 -23.79
CA SER A 94 -13.41 -10.40 -24.25
C SER A 94 -12.40 -9.37 -24.73
N ARG A 95 -11.24 -9.19 -24.01
CA ARG A 95 -10.14 -8.30 -24.44
C ARG A 95 -9.57 -8.71 -25.79
N LYS A 96 -9.34 -10.00 -26.03
CA LYS A 96 -8.88 -10.52 -27.32
C LYS A 96 -9.86 -10.28 -28.48
N GLN A 97 -11.15 -10.16 -28.15
CA GLN A 97 -12.20 -9.85 -29.11
C GLN A 97 -12.39 -8.33 -29.34
N GLY A 98 -11.55 -7.50 -28.73
CA GLY A 98 -11.57 -6.04 -28.91
C GLY A 98 -12.47 -5.29 -27.92
N ALA A 99 -12.99 -5.94 -26.87
CA ALA A 99 -13.73 -5.23 -25.82
C ALA A 99 -12.82 -4.17 -25.15
N PRO A 100 -13.34 -3.04 -24.67
CA PRO A 100 -12.56 -2.03 -23.96
C PRO A 100 -11.97 -2.58 -22.64
N ARG A 101 -10.96 -1.92 -22.09
CA ARG A 101 -10.48 -2.17 -20.72
C ARG A 101 -11.62 -1.95 -19.74
N ARG A 102 -11.63 -2.71 -18.65
CA ARG A 102 -12.69 -2.64 -17.64
C ARG A 102 -12.49 -1.47 -16.68
N PHE A 103 -11.23 -1.21 -16.30
CA PHE A 103 -10.90 -0.26 -15.24
C PHE A 103 -10.32 1.04 -15.77
N PHE A 104 -9.34 1.00 -16.67
CA PHE A 104 -8.59 2.20 -17.07
C PHE A 104 -8.76 2.48 -18.56
N ALA A 105 -9.63 3.42 -18.92
CA ALA A 105 -9.75 3.86 -20.31
C ALA A 105 -8.46 4.54 -20.79
N THR A 106 -7.78 5.27 -19.90
CA THR A 106 -6.56 6.03 -20.18
C THR A 106 -5.42 5.67 -19.23
N LYS A 107 -4.18 6.05 -19.61
CA LYS A 107 -3.01 5.89 -18.73
C LYS A 107 -3.14 6.77 -17.48
N SER A 108 -3.71 7.95 -17.61
CA SER A 108 -3.93 8.88 -16.49
C SER A 108 -4.85 8.31 -15.42
N GLU A 109 -5.90 7.58 -15.81
CA GLU A 109 -6.77 6.90 -14.85
C GLU A 109 -6.00 5.86 -14.02
N ALA A 110 -5.11 5.10 -14.67
CA ALA A 110 -4.24 4.15 -13.97
C ALA A 110 -3.27 4.86 -13.01
N LEU A 111 -2.67 6.00 -13.41
CA LEU A 111 -1.79 6.79 -12.56
C LEU A 111 -2.53 7.38 -11.34
N LEU A 112 -3.75 7.88 -11.54
CA LEU A 112 -4.60 8.39 -10.47
C LEU A 112 -5.05 7.27 -9.52
N PHE A 113 -5.38 6.10 -10.05
CA PHE A 113 -5.66 4.92 -9.24
C PHE A 113 -4.47 4.57 -8.35
N LEU A 114 -3.26 4.48 -8.91
CA LEU A 114 -2.05 4.22 -8.13
C LEU A 114 -1.87 5.27 -7.02
N GLN A 115 -2.07 6.56 -7.29
CA GLN A 115 -1.99 7.59 -6.28
C GLN A 115 -3.02 7.43 -5.16
N ARG A 116 -4.24 6.99 -5.50
CA ARG A 116 -5.35 6.90 -4.56
C ARG A 116 -5.28 5.69 -3.63
N VAL A 117 -4.69 4.58 -4.08
CA VAL A 117 -4.49 3.39 -3.24
C VAL A 117 -3.22 3.44 -2.39
N GLU A 118 -2.40 4.49 -2.54
CA GLU A 118 -1.13 4.66 -1.84
C GLU A 118 -1.26 4.52 -0.31
N PRO A 119 -2.25 5.11 0.40
CA PRO A 119 -2.34 4.98 1.85
C PRO A 119 -2.44 3.53 2.34
N THR A 120 -3.11 2.66 1.57
CA THR A 120 -3.22 1.23 1.89
C THR A 120 -1.93 0.49 1.54
N LYS A 121 -1.36 0.78 0.35
CA LYS A 121 -0.17 0.08 -0.15
C LYS A 121 1.13 0.47 0.54
N ARG A 122 1.15 1.61 1.18
CA ARG A 122 2.30 2.08 1.97
C ARG A 122 2.46 1.38 3.32
N VAL A 123 1.44 0.68 3.77
CA VAL A 123 1.43 -0.07 5.03
C VAL A 123 1.11 -1.56 4.80
N ASP A 124 1.41 -2.05 3.59
CA ASP A 124 1.19 -3.44 3.19
C ASP A 124 1.88 -4.39 4.17
N GLY A 125 1.18 -5.45 4.62
CA GLY A 125 1.65 -6.37 5.64
C GLY A 125 1.50 -5.89 7.09
N ALA A 126 1.22 -4.59 7.33
CA ALA A 126 1.23 -3.99 8.67
C ALA A 126 0.37 -4.74 9.70
N TRP A 127 -0.74 -5.37 9.29
CA TRP A 127 -1.64 -6.12 10.18
C TRP A 127 -0.97 -7.29 10.89
N LEU A 128 0.13 -7.82 10.32
CA LEU A 128 0.89 -8.94 10.88
C LEU A 128 2.00 -8.51 11.86
N TYR A 129 2.33 -7.22 11.95
CA TYR A 129 3.44 -6.73 12.76
C TYR A 129 3.40 -7.22 14.22
N GLY A 130 2.22 -7.22 14.84
CA GLY A 130 2.04 -7.65 16.23
C GLY A 130 2.37 -9.12 16.47
N THR A 131 2.33 -9.98 15.44
CA THR A 131 2.66 -11.41 15.55
C THR A 131 4.13 -11.66 15.88
N LEU A 132 5.02 -10.70 15.56
CA LEU A 132 6.45 -10.80 15.87
C LEU A 132 6.73 -11.01 17.38
N HIS A 133 5.84 -10.56 18.25
CA HIS A 133 5.98 -10.75 19.70
C HIS A 133 5.70 -12.19 20.16
N SER A 134 5.07 -12.99 19.29
CA SER A 134 4.77 -14.40 19.52
C SER A 134 5.76 -15.34 18.80
N TRP A 135 6.99 -14.89 18.56
CA TRP A 135 8.04 -15.65 17.84
C TRP A 135 8.36 -17.02 18.45
N HIS A 136 8.09 -17.20 19.75
CA HIS A 136 8.29 -18.43 20.50
C HIS A 136 7.12 -19.44 20.39
N ASP A 137 5.99 -19.02 19.80
CA ASP A 137 4.83 -19.89 19.56
C ASP A 137 4.89 -20.45 18.13
N ALA A 138 5.13 -21.75 18.02
CA ALA A 138 5.19 -22.44 16.73
C ALA A 138 3.91 -22.26 15.88
N ASN A 139 2.74 -22.05 16.51
CA ASN A 139 1.50 -21.82 15.79
C ASN A 139 1.48 -20.45 15.11
N CYS A 140 2.25 -19.47 15.59
CA CYS A 140 2.39 -18.14 15.00
C CYS A 140 3.44 -18.09 13.90
N GLU A 141 4.30 -19.10 13.75
CA GLU A 141 5.44 -19.09 12.82
C GLU A 141 5.00 -18.76 11.38
N GLN A 142 3.91 -19.34 10.92
CA GLN A 142 3.38 -19.11 9.58
C GLN A 142 3.04 -17.62 9.34
N LEU A 143 2.33 -16.98 10.28
CA LEU A 143 1.98 -15.56 10.19
C LEU A 143 3.22 -14.66 10.22
N ILE A 144 4.21 -15.02 11.03
CA ILE A 144 5.49 -14.31 11.10
C ILE A 144 6.24 -14.43 9.78
N ARG A 145 6.27 -15.61 9.16
CA ARG A 145 6.91 -15.82 7.85
C ARG A 145 6.21 -15.04 6.76
N THR A 146 4.86 -15.06 6.71
CA THR A 146 4.09 -14.20 5.80
C THR A 146 4.48 -12.73 5.99
N TYR A 147 4.58 -12.23 7.23
CA TYR A 147 5.03 -10.86 7.46
C TYR A 147 6.44 -10.59 6.94
N LEU A 148 7.39 -11.50 7.20
CA LEU A 148 8.77 -11.34 6.73
C LEU A 148 8.85 -11.36 5.20
N ASP A 149 8.00 -12.15 4.52
CA ASP A 149 7.87 -12.16 3.06
C ASP A 149 7.34 -10.82 2.54
N GLU A 150 6.32 -10.21 3.19
CA GLU A 150 5.86 -8.85 2.89
C GLU A 150 7.00 -7.81 3.02
N LEU A 151 7.88 -8.00 3.99
CA LEU A 151 9.08 -7.18 4.15
C LEU A 151 10.22 -7.56 3.18
N GLY A 152 9.97 -8.49 2.25
CA GLY A 152 10.96 -9.00 1.28
C GLY A 152 12.13 -9.70 1.95
N ASN A 153 11.92 -10.32 3.12
CA ASN A 153 12.97 -10.97 3.92
C ASN A 153 14.19 -10.05 4.18
N GLY A 154 13.95 -8.73 4.22
CA GLY A 154 14.98 -7.70 4.36
C GLY A 154 15.75 -7.39 3.07
N ILE A 155 15.29 -7.87 1.92
CA ILE A 155 15.86 -7.58 0.60
C ILE A 155 15.06 -6.43 -0.01
N GLY A 156 15.64 -5.22 -0.07
CA GLY A 156 14.94 -4.00 -0.50
C GLY A 156 14.15 -4.16 -1.82
N PRO A 157 14.72 -4.73 -2.91
CA PRO A 157 14.00 -4.99 -4.16
C PRO A 157 12.83 -5.99 -4.07
N GLN A 158 12.64 -6.67 -2.95
CA GLN A 158 11.54 -7.60 -2.69
C GLN A 158 10.55 -7.08 -1.64
N ASN A 159 10.89 -6.00 -0.93
CA ASN A 159 10.02 -5.38 0.06
C ASN A 159 8.84 -4.70 -0.64
N HIS A 160 7.61 -5.11 -0.33
CA HIS A 160 6.40 -4.68 -1.05
C HIS A 160 6.21 -3.16 -0.98
N VAL A 161 6.41 -2.55 0.18
CA VAL A 161 6.29 -1.09 0.35
C VAL A 161 7.34 -0.34 -0.47
N LEU A 162 8.59 -0.80 -0.48
CA LEU A 162 9.65 -0.19 -1.30
C LEU A 162 9.39 -0.36 -2.80
N LEU A 163 8.89 -1.52 -3.23
CA LEU A 163 8.49 -1.75 -4.62
C LEU A 163 7.41 -0.76 -5.07
N TYR A 164 6.40 -0.55 -4.22
CA TYR A 164 5.34 0.41 -4.51
C TYR A 164 5.87 1.85 -4.58
N GLN A 165 6.69 2.26 -3.61
CA GLN A 165 7.33 3.58 -3.60
C GLN A 165 8.21 3.81 -4.84
N GLN A 166 8.95 2.78 -5.27
CA GLN A 166 9.76 2.84 -6.50
C GLN A 166 8.89 2.97 -7.75
N LEU A 167 7.76 2.26 -7.83
CA LEU A 167 6.80 2.39 -8.91
C LEU A 167 6.27 3.81 -9.00
N MET A 168 5.80 4.38 -7.89
CA MET A 168 5.32 5.77 -7.80
C MET A 168 6.39 6.77 -8.25
N SER A 169 7.61 6.62 -7.76
CA SER A 169 8.74 7.47 -8.12
C SER A 169 9.10 7.40 -9.60
N LYS A 170 9.21 6.20 -10.17
CA LYS A 170 9.49 5.99 -11.60
C LYS A 170 8.42 6.62 -12.50
N LEU A 171 7.17 6.63 -12.07
CA LEU A 171 6.06 7.22 -12.81
C LEU A 171 5.92 8.74 -12.59
N GLY A 172 6.70 9.32 -11.68
CA GLY A 172 6.61 10.73 -11.30
C GLY A 172 5.28 11.07 -10.60
N ILE A 173 4.67 10.10 -9.90
CA ILE A 173 3.44 10.31 -9.15
C ILE A 173 3.79 10.88 -7.76
N PRO A 174 3.37 12.10 -7.44
CA PRO A 174 3.61 12.67 -6.12
C PRO A 174 2.73 12.01 -5.07
N VAL A 175 3.25 11.91 -3.84
CA VAL A 175 2.41 11.57 -2.68
C VAL A 175 1.36 12.66 -2.49
N SER A 176 0.09 12.28 -2.45
CA SER A 176 -0.99 13.26 -2.32
C SER A 176 -1.31 13.54 -0.86
N ASN A 177 -1.19 14.80 -0.46
CA ASN A 177 -1.65 15.29 0.83
C ASN A 177 -3.13 15.72 0.83
N GLN A 178 -3.84 15.52 -0.28
CA GLN A 178 -5.21 16.02 -0.50
C GLN A 178 -6.23 14.91 -0.75
N LEU A 179 -5.85 13.63 -0.54
CA LEU A 179 -6.80 12.54 -0.68
C LEU A 179 -7.95 12.69 0.33
N PRO A 180 -9.20 12.39 -0.06
CA PRO A 180 -10.32 12.31 0.86
C PRO A 180 -10.03 11.38 2.04
N ASP A 181 -10.60 11.67 3.19
CA ASP A 181 -10.28 10.99 4.45
C ASP A 181 -10.55 9.48 4.42
N ASN A 182 -11.61 9.06 3.75
CA ASN A 182 -12.00 7.65 3.61
C ASN A 182 -10.98 6.76 2.90
N TYR A 183 -10.04 7.33 2.13
CA TYR A 183 -8.95 6.57 1.49
C TYR A 183 -7.92 6.03 2.50
N TYR A 184 -7.89 6.60 3.72
CA TYR A 184 -6.98 6.17 4.78
C TYR A 184 -7.57 5.06 5.67
N GLN A 185 -8.87 4.76 5.57
CA GLN A 185 -9.56 3.84 6.49
C GLN A 185 -8.93 2.44 6.51
N GLN A 186 -8.70 1.84 5.34
CA GLN A 186 -8.07 0.50 5.26
C GLN A 186 -6.64 0.50 5.81
N GLY A 187 -5.84 1.50 5.50
CA GLY A 187 -4.50 1.62 6.09
C GLY A 187 -4.53 1.79 7.62
N CYS A 188 -5.52 2.51 8.16
CA CYS A 188 -5.71 2.60 9.60
C CYS A 188 -6.07 1.25 10.24
N ILE A 189 -6.94 0.45 9.59
CA ILE A 189 -7.30 -0.90 10.06
C ILE A 189 -6.05 -1.78 10.11
N GLN A 190 -5.25 -1.79 9.05
CA GLN A 190 -4.00 -2.57 8.98
C GLN A 190 -3.03 -2.17 10.11
N LEU A 191 -2.81 -0.87 10.30
CA LEU A 191 -1.93 -0.36 11.35
C LEU A 191 -2.46 -0.67 12.76
N ALA A 192 -3.77 -0.54 13.00
CA ALA A 192 -4.38 -0.83 14.30
C ALA A 192 -4.28 -2.32 14.65
N LEU A 193 -4.53 -3.22 13.67
CA LEU A 193 -4.32 -4.66 13.83
C LEU A 193 -2.86 -4.98 14.16
N GLY A 194 -1.90 -4.34 13.47
CA GLY A 194 -0.48 -4.52 13.75
C GLY A 194 -0.06 -4.07 15.14
N LEU A 195 -0.58 -2.95 15.62
CA LEU A 195 -0.31 -2.44 16.97
C LEU A 195 -0.90 -3.33 18.07
N LEU A 196 -2.07 -3.93 17.81
CA LEU A 196 -2.87 -4.65 18.80
C LEU A 196 -2.88 -6.17 18.55
N GLY A 197 -1.99 -6.67 17.69
CA GLY A 197 -2.04 -8.04 17.18
C GLY A 197 -2.08 -9.14 18.23
N GLN A 198 -1.53 -8.91 19.43
CA GLN A 198 -1.61 -9.90 20.53
C GLN A 198 -3.01 -10.02 21.12
N ASP A 199 -3.71 -8.89 21.31
CA ASP A 199 -5.07 -8.88 21.90
C ASP A 199 -6.15 -9.25 20.88
N TYR A 200 -5.87 -9.01 19.59
CA TYR A 200 -6.77 -9.22 18.46
C TYR A 200 -6.26 -10.28 17.48
N LEU A 201 -5.52 -11.28 17.96
CA LEU A 201 -4.92 -12.32 17.11
C LEU A 201 -5.94 -13.05 16.23
N PRO A 202 -7.13 -13.47 16.70
CA PRO A 202 -8.13 -14.05 15.82
C PRO A 202 -8.61 -13.11 14.71
N GLU A 203 -8.77 -11.83 15.00
CA GLU A 203 -9.13 -10.82 14.01
C GLU A 203 -7.99 -10.57 13.02
N VAL A 204 -6.73 -10.59 13.45
CA VAL A 204 -5.55 -10.53 12.56
C VAL A 204 -5.54 -11.70 11.58
N ILE A 205 -5.77 -12.92 12.09
CA ILE A 205 -5.85 -14.15 11.27
C ILE A 205 -6.98 -14.02 10.23
N GLY A 206 -8.14 -13.54 10.65
CA GLY A 206 -9.27 -13.34 9.77
C GLY A 206 -9.03 -12.26 8.71
N PHE A 207 -8.42 -11.15 9.09
CA PHE A 207 -8.05 -10.10 8.15
C PHE A 207 -7.03 -10.62 7.13
N ASN A 208 -5.99 -11.33 7.60
CA ASN A 208 -5.00 -11.99 6.76
C ASN A 208 -5.64 -12.96 5.77
N LEU A 209 -6.57 -13.82 6.23
CA LEU A 209 -7.29 -14.76 5.39
C LEU A 209 -8.03 -14.07 4.24
N GLY A 210 -8.61 -12.88 4.47
CA GLY A 210 -9.28 -12.11 3.43
C GLY A 210 -8.32 -11.37 2.52
N TYR A 211 -7.23 -10.81 3.07
CA TYR A 211 -6.28 -10.00 2.32
C TYR A 211 -5.40 -10.84 1.38
N GLU A 212 -5.03 -12.05 1.78
CA GLU A 212 -4.22 -13.00 0.99
C GLU A 212 -5.03 -13.72 -0.12
N GLN A 213 -6.31 -13.40 -0.30
CA GLN A 213 -7.06 -13.91 -1.43
C GLN A 213 -6.60 -13.24 -2.73
N MET A 214 -6.78 -13.95 -3.85
CA MET A 214 -6.52 -13.40 -5.19
C MET A 214 -7.82 -12.86 -5.80
N PRO A 215 -8.19 -11.59 -5.60
CA PRO A 215 -9.44 -11.05 -6.11
C PRO A 215 -9.32 -10.75 -7.62
N LEU A 216 -10.45 -10.83 -8.33
CA LEU A 216 -10.52 -10.59 -9.76
C LEU A 216 -9.98 -9.19 -10.15
N HIS A 217 -10.21 -8.18 -9.31
CA HIS A 217 -9.75 -6.83 -9.61
C HIS A 217 -8.22 -6.74 -9.63
N LEU A 218 -7.50 -7.49 -8.81
CA LEU A 218 -6.03 -7.54 -8.82
C LEU A 218 -5.50 -8.07 -10.17
N LEU A 219 -6.09 -9.16 -10.67
CA LEU A 219 -5.71 -9.77 -11.95
C LEU A 219 -5.97 -8.82 -13.12
N ILE A 220 -7.14 -8.17 -13.14
CA ILE A 220 -7.50 -7.21 -14.20
C ILE A 220 -6.61 -5.97 -14.14
N THR A 221 -6.40 -5.40 -12.96
CA THR A 221 -5.50 -4.26 -12.75
C THR A 221 -4.09 -4.57 -13.26
N THR A 222 -3.52 -5.72 -12.89
CA THR A 222 -2.20 -6.17 -13.36
C THR A 222 -2.15 -6.20 -14.90
N TYR A 223 -3.15 -6.79 -15.53
CA TYR A 223 -3.23 -6.90 -16.99
C TYR A 223 -3.34 -5.54 -17.67
N GLU A 224 -4.19 -4.64 -17.15
CA GLU A 224 -4.44 -3.33 -17.76
C GLU A 224 -3.29 -2.35 -17.56
N LEU A 225 -2.56 -2.43 -16.44
CA LEU A 225 -1.33 -1.67 -16.23
C LEU A 225 -0.28 -2.04 -17.28
N ASP A 226 -0.08 -3.36 -17.55
CA ASP A 226 0.81 -3.82 -18.60
C ASP A 226 0.39 -3.28 -19.99
N GLU A 227 -0.89 -3.34 -20.33
CA GLU A 227 -1.40 -2.77 -21.59
C GLU A 227 -1.17 -1.25 -21.71
N LEU A 228 -1.13 -0.53 -20.59
CA LEU A 228 -0.90 0.92 -20.53
C LEU A 228 0.60 1.29 -20.44
N GLY A 229 1.49 0.30 -20.54
CA GLY A 229 2.94 0.50 -20.48
C GLY A 229 3.44 0.89 -19.08
N ILE A 230 2.69 0.53 -18.05
CA ILE A 230 3.06 0.70 -16.64
C ILE A 230 3.59 -0.62 -16.11
N ASP A 231 4.68 -0.59 -15.34
CA ASP A 231 5.25 -1.80 -14.73
C ASP A 231 4.24 -2.45 -13.79
N PRO A 232 3.71 -3.65 -14.11
CA PRO A 232 2.72 -4.31 -13.28
C PRO A 232 3.33 -5.12 -12.13
N TYR A 233 4.66 -5.08 -11.94
CA TYR A 233 5.38 -6.03 -11.09
C TYR A 233 4.88 -6.06 -9.65
N TYR A 234 4.66 -4.91 -9.06
CA TYR A 234 4.11 -4.84 -7.69
C TYR A 234 2.83 -5.69 -7.56
N PHE A 235 1.90 -5.54 -8.51
CA PHE A 235 0.63 -6.28 -8.51
C PHE A 235 0.81 -7.74 -8.94
N SER A 236 1.68 -8.02 -9.93
CA SER A 236 1.92 -9.39 -10.39
C SER A 236 2.68 -10.24 -9.37
N LEU A 237 3.43 -9.63 -8.46
CA LEU A 237 4.07 -10.32 -7.35
C LEU A 237 3.02 -10.97 -6.46
N HIS A 238 1.99 -10.22 -6.04
CA HIS A 238 0.87 -10.75 -5.26
C HIS A 238 0.14 -11.90 -5.99
N VAL A 239 -0.05 -11.80 -7.33
CA VAL A 239 -0.62 -12.91 -8.12
C VAL A 239 0.21 -14.19 -8.00
N THR A 240 1.52 -14.05 -7.80
CA THR A 240 2.44 -15.20 -7.70
C THR A 240 2.51 -15.77 -6.29
N VAL A 241 2.57 -14.90 -5.27
CA VAL A 241 2.75 -15.32 -3.87
C VAL A 241 1.44 -15.73 -3.19
N ASP A 242 0.29 -15.17 -3.57
CA ASP A 242 -1.02 -15.42 -2.95
C ASP A 242 -1.78 -16.59 -3.57
N ASN A 243 -1.08 -17.56 -4.19
CA ASN A 243 -1.75 -18.68 -4.83
C ASN A 243 -2.35 -19.67 -3.82
N ALA A 244 -3.44 -20.36 -4.22
CA ALA A 244 -4.19 -21.27 -3.36
C ALA A 244 -3.51 -22.66 -3.14
N HIS A 245 -2.43 -22.98 -3.87
CA HIS A 245 -1.80 -24.30 -3.77
C HIS A 245 -0.73 -24.37 -2.68
N ASN A 246 0.18 -23.39 -2.65
CA ASN A 246 1.30 -23.31 -1.71
C ASN A 246 1.68 -21.86 -1.34
N GLY A 247 0.87 -20.88 -1.74
CA GLY A 247 1.08 -19.46 -1.46
C GLY A 247 0.39 -19.01 -0.16
N HIS A 248 0.42 -17.69 0.07
CA HIS A 248 -0.09 -17.07 1.28
C HIS A 248 -1.58 -17.35 1.53
N ALA A 249 -2.41 -17.47 0.48
CA ALA A 249 -3.84 -17.79 0.64
C ALA A 249 -4.06 -19.14 1.33
N ARG A 250 -3.27 -20.17 0.98
CA ARG A 250 -3.29 -21.47 1.66
C ARG A 250 -2.73 -21.36 3.07
N GLN A 251 -1.62 -20.68 3.22
CA GLN A 251 -0.97 -20.46 4.52
C GLN A 251 -1.91 -19.73 5.49
N ALA A 252 -2.71 -18.77 5.00
CA ALA A 252 -3.72 -18.10 5.82
C ALA A 252 -4.81 -19.05 6.33
N VAL A 253 -5.25 -20.03 5.52
CA VAL A 253 -6.17 -21.10 5.98
C VAL A 253 -5.49 -21.99 7.01
N GLU A 254 -4.24 -22.40 6.78
CA GLU A 254 -3.47 -23.24 7.72
C GLU A 254 -3.25 -22.52 9.06
N ALA A 255 -3.03 -21.18 9.05
CA ALA A 255 -2.92 -20.38 10.27
C ALA A 255 -4.21 -20.40 11.12
N VAL A 256 -5.40 -20.40 10.48
CA VAL A 256 -6.67 -20.59 11.22
C VAL A 256 -6.65 -21.89 11.99
N PHE A 257 -6.30 -23.01 11.34
CA PHE A 257 -6.29 -24.34 11.99
C PHE A 257 -5.22 -24.44 13.08
N ALA A 258 -4.03 -23.89 12.84
CA ALA A 258 -2.94 -23.95 13.81
C ALA A 258 -3.30 -23.24 15.14
N MET A 259 -4.07 -22.16 15.05
CA MET A 259 -4.44 -21.32 16.20
C MET A 259 -5.81 -21.66 16.79
N LEU A 260 -6.60 -22.49 16.12
CA LEU A 260 -7.94 -22.86 16.55
C LEU A 260 -7.90 -23.67 17.85
N PRO A 261 -8.58 -23.27 18.94
CA PRO A 261 -8.59 -24.01 20.17
C PRO A 261 -9.07 -25.47 19.99
N VAL A 262 -8.37 -26.38 20.63
CA VAL A 262 -8.71 -27.84 20.57
C VAL A 262 -9.93 -28.19 21.43
N PHE A 263 -10.14 -27.41 22.51
CA PHE A 263 -11.21 -27.59 23.46
C PHE A 263 -12.15 -26.37 23.48
N ASP A 264 -12.46 -25.84 24.64
CA ASP A 264 -13.41 -24.72 24.81
C ASP A 264 -12.99 -23.45 24.05
N GLY A 265 -13.99 -22.67 23.62
CA GLY A 265 -13.76 -21.38 22.96
C GLY A 265 -13.53 -21.43 21.45
N ARG A 266 -13.63 -22.64 20.81
CA ARG A 266 -13.44 -22.82 19.38
C ARG A 266 -14.38 -21.95 18.53
N ASP A 267 -15.67 -21.97 18.86
CA ASP A 267 -16.69 -21.21 18.14
C ASP A 267 -16.48 -19.70 18.31
N GLU A 268 -16.17 -19.26 19.53
CA GLU A 268 -15.87 -17.85 19.80
C GLU A 268 -14.64 -17.37 19.02
N PHE A 269 -13.58 -18.18 19.01
CA PHE A 269 -12.37 -17.89 18.24
C PHE A 269 -12.69 -17.75 16.75
N TYR A 270 -13.43 -18.70 16.18
CA TYR A 270 -13.76 -18.65 14.76
C TYR A 270 -14.70 -17.49 14.42
N GLN A 271 -15.64 -17.13 15.29
CA GLN A 271 -16.46 -15.93 15.11
C GLN A 271 -15.61 -14.64 15.11
N ARG A 272 -14.56 -14.57 15.91
CA ARG A 272 -13.59 -13.48 15.88
C ARG A 272 -12.79 -13.46 14.58
N VAL A 273 -12.35 -14.62 14.07
CA VAL A 273 -11.73 -14.76 12.75
C VAL A 273 -12.67 -14.21 11.65
N ARG A 274 -13.95 -14.59 11.66
CA ARG A 274 -14.94 -14.08 10.70
C ARG A 274 -15.09 -12.57 10.77
N ARG A 275 -15.09 -11.97 11.95
CA ARG A 275 -15.12 -10.49 12.10
C ARG A 275 -13.87 -9.83 11.55
N GLY A 276 -12.70 -10.41 11.78
CA GLY A 276 -11.44 -9.96 11.19
C GLY A 276 -11.47 -9.99 9.66
N TYR A 277 -12.00 -11.09 9.08
CA TYR A 277 -12.21 -11.21 7.65
C TYR A 277 -13.12 -10.09 7.10
N GLN A 278 -14.23 -9.80 7.78
CA GLN A 278 -15.17 -8.74 7.38
C GLN A 278 -14.56 -7.33 7.39
N LEU A 279 -13.48 -7.07 8.14
CA LEU A 279 -12.76 -5.79 8.09
C LEU A 279 -12.23 -5.46 6.68
N ASN A 280 -11.96 -6.47 5.84
CA ASN A 280 -11.56 -6.26 4.45
C ASN A 280 -12.64 -5.59 3.59
N HIS A 281 -13.90 -5.64 4.02
CA HIS A 281 -15.02 -5.03 3.30
C HIS A 281 -15.29 -3.57 3.70
N LEU A 282 -14.52 -3.04 4.65
CA LEU A 282 -14.66 -1.64 5.07
C LEU A 282 -13.78 -0.71 4.21
N GLY A 283 -14.15 0.56 4.21
CA GLY A 283 -13.47 1.59 3.43
C GLY A 283 -13.90 1.61 1.97
N ILE A 284 -13.13 2.34 1.17
CA ILE A 284 -13.41 2.51 -0.25
C ILE A 284 -12.82 1.34 -1.05
N SER A 285 -13.65 0.67 -1.85
CA SER A 285 -13.21 -0.44 -2.69
C SER A 285 -12.41 0.03 -3.91
N THR A 286 -11.64 -0.88 -4.52
CA THR A 286 -10.91 -0.64 -5.78
C THR A 286 -11.84 -0.12 -6.88
N GLU A 287 -13.03 -0.70 -7.03
CA GLU A 287 -14.00 -0.29 -8.04
C GLU A 287 -14.52 1.13 -7.77
N GLN A 288 -14.88 1.44 -6.54
CA GLN A 288 -15.29 2.80 -6.15
C GLN A 288 -14.19 3.85 -6.33
N ILE A 289 -12.92 3.49 -6.05
CA ILE A 289 -11.78 4.38 -6.32
C ILE A 289 -11.70 4.73 -7.80
N ILE A 290 -11.86 3.73 -8.68
CA ILE A 290 -11.79 3.89 -10.13
C ILE A 290 -12.98 4.73 -10.64
N GLU A 291 -14.19 4.41 -10.20
CA GLU A 291 -15.41 5.14 -10.58
C GLU A 291 -15.38 6.63 -10.21
N GLN A 292 -14.66 6.99 -9.16
CA GLN A 292 -14.50 8.38 -8.70
C GLN A 292 -13.38 9.14 -9.42
N ILE A 293 -12.72 8.54 -10.43
CA ILE A 293 -11.67 9.22 -11.19
C ILE A 293 -12.32 10.19 -12.18
N ASP A 294 -12.04 11.47 -12.00
CA ASP A 294 -12.38 12.57 -12.92
C ASP A 294 -11.09 13.24 -13.38
N LEU A 295 -10.78 13.11 -14.67
CA LEU A 295 -9.55 13.68 -15.25
C LEU A 295 -9.58 15.21 -15.26
N LYS A 296 -10.75 15.84 -15.43
CA LYS A 296 -10.86 17.31 -15.37
C LYS A 296 -10.55 17.82 -13.97
N GLN A 297 -11.15 17.21 -12.95
CA GLN A 297 -10.90 17.56 -11.56
C GLN A 297 -9.43 17.29 -11.16
N ALA A 298 -8.83 16.19 -11.63
CA ALA A 298 -7.42 15.91 -11.39
C ALA A 298 -6.52 16.98 -12.03
N LEU A 299 -6.81 17.39 -13.25
CA LEU A 299 -6.08 18.46 -13.94
C LEU A 299 -6.24 19.80 -13.22
N GLN A 300 -7.44 20.16 -12.79
CA GLN A 300 -7.69 21.36 -11.99
C GLN A 300 -6.85 21.36 -10.71
N THR A 301 -6.78 20.22 -10.02
CA THR A 301 -5.93 20.05 -8.83
C THR A 301 -4.45 20.27 -9.15
N VAL A 302 -3.96 19.74 -10.27
CA VAL A 302 -2.59 19.98 -10.75
C VAL A 302 -2.33 21.47 -10.95
N LEU A 303 -3.23 22.18 -11.63
CA LEU A 303 -3.07 23.62 -11.88
C LEU A 303 -3.08 24.43 -10.58
N VAL A 304 -4.00 24.15 -9.66
CA VAL A 304 -4.04 24.81 -8.34
C VAL A 304 -2.73 24.62 -7.58
N ASN A 305 -2.18 23.42 -7.57
CA ASN A 305 -0.91 23.14 -6.90
C ASN A 305 0.28 23.88 -7.55
N LYS A 306 0.30 24.02 -8.87
CA LYS A 306 1.35 24.76 -9.59
C LYS A 306 1.19 26.28 -9.48
N ALA A 307 -0.02 26.77 -9.29
CA ALA A 307 -0.31 28.21 -9.18
C ALA A 307 0.42 28.87 -8.01
N VAL A 308 0.68 28.15 -6.91
CA VAL A 308 1.41 28.65 -5.74
C VAL A 308 2.75 29.30 -6.11
N VAL A 309 3.45 28.75 -7.11
CA VAL A 309 4.70 29.32 -7.63
C VAL A 309 4.45 30.08 -8.94
N GLY A 310 3.56 29.56 -9.79
CA GLY A 310 3.28 30.08 -11.12
C GLY A 310 2.74 31.50 -11.14
N GLN A 311 1.99 31.94 -10.13
CA GLN A 311 1.41 33.26 -10.03
C GLN A 311 2.42 34.44 -10.07
N PHE A 312 3.71 34.16 -9.86
CA PHE A 312 4.77 35.18 -9.89
C PHE A 312 5.73 35.00 -11.07
N ALA A 313 5.50 34.02 -11.92
CA ALA A 313 6.45 33.63 -12.96
C ALA A 313 6.15 34.27 -14.34
N HIS A 314 4.98 34.87 -14.52
CA HIS A 314 4.52 35.37 -15.82
C HIS A 314 4.61 36.88 -15.93
N SER A 315 4.87 37.36 -17.16
CA SER A 315 4.81 38.81 -17.45
C SER A 315 3.35 39.29 -17.51
N ASN A 316 3.12 40.56 -17.13
CA ASN A 316 1.81 41.13 -17.15
C ASN A 316 1.33 41.52 -18.58
N TYR A 317 2.10 41.22 -19.64
CA TYR A 317 1.73 41.46 -21.02
C TYR A 317 0.81 40.38 -21.60
N CYS A 318 0.95 39.13 -21.15
CA CYS A 318 0.11 38.05 -21.62
C CYS A 318 -1.24 38.07 -20.91
N ARG A 319 -2.31 38.34 -21.69
CA ARG A 319 -3.69 38.36 -21.17
C ARG A 319 -4.56 37.34 -21.91
N LEU A 320 -5.41 36.70 -21.16
CA LEU A 320 -6.45 35.78 -21.65
C LEU A 320 -7.78 36.18 -21.02
N SER A 321 -8.81 36.36 -21.85
CA SER A 321 -10.12 36.84 -21.41
C SER A 321 -10.03 38.11 -20.52
N GLY A 322 -9.14 39.05 -20.89
CA GLY A 322 -8.97 40.36 -20.22
C GLY A 322 -8.11 40.35 -18.95
N ARG A 323 -7.74 39.18 -18.39
CA ARG A 323 -6.90 39.07 -17.20
C ARG A 323 -5.49 38.55 -17.57
N THR A 324 -4.49 38.92 -16.77
CA THR A 324 -3.12 38.39 -16.89
C THR A 324 -3.08 36.95 -16.42
N ILE A 325 -2.05 36.17 -16.83
CA ILE A 325 -1.84 34.80 -16.32
C ILE A 325 -1.67 34.82 -14.80
N ASN A 326 -0.93 35.80 -14.24
CA ASN A 326 -0.75 35.92 -12.80
C ASN A 326 -2.07 36.14 -12.05
N GLU A 327 -3.00 36.91 -12.61
CA GLU A 327 -4.36 37.13 -12.06
C GLU A 327 -5.19 35.82 -12.10
N TRP A 328 -5.08 35.01 -13.16
CA TRP A 328 -5.73 33.69 -13.24
C TRP A 328 -5.18 32.67 -12.24
N LEU A 329 -3.91 32.81 -11.85
CA LEU A 329 -3.24 31.90 -10.90
C LEU A 329 -3.26 32.42 -9.45
N SER A 330 -3.98 33.52 -9.15
CA SER A 330 -3.94 34.18 -7.84
C SER A 330 -4.79 33.51 -6.78
N THR A 331 -5.84 32.80 -7.16
CA THR A 331 -6.70 32.05 -6.24
C THR A 331 -6.86 30.59 -6.68
N PRO A 332 -7.19 29.65 -5.78
CA PRO A 332 -7.47 28.25 -6.14
C PRO A 332 -8.62 28.13 -7.15
N GLU A 333 -9.68 28.92 -6.98
CA GLU A 333 -10.88 28.90 -7.84
C GLU A 333 -10.53 29.36 -9.26
N ASP A 334 -9.83 30.50 -9.39
CA ASP A 334 -9.38 31.00 -10.68
C ASP A 334 -8.40 30.02 -11.35
N SER A 335 -7.47 29.44 -10.58
CA SER A 335 -6.50 28.46 -11.07
C SER A 335 -7.17 27.19 -11.58
N ALA A 336 -8.21 26.72 -10.90
CA ALA A 336 -9.00 25.58 -11.34
C ALA A 336 -9.78 25.89 -12.63
N HIS A 337 -10.31 27.11 -12.75
CA HIS A 337 -11.05 27.56 -13.94
C HIS A 337 -10.14 27.90 -15.13
N PHE A 338 -8.86 28.15 -14.89
CA PHE A 338 -7.92 28.57 -15.93
C PHE A 338 -7.80 27.58 -17.10
N ILE A 339 -8.05 26.27 -16.86
CA ILE A 339 -8.06 25.27 -17.93
C ILE A 339 -9.19 25.53 -18.94
N ASP A 340 -10.37 25.96 -18.48
CA ASP A 340 -11.50 26.28 -19.34
C ASP A 340 -11.19 27.55 -20.16
N VAL A 341 -10.54 28.52 -19.54
CA VAL A 341 -10.09 29.76 -20.22
C VAL A 341 -9.06 29.46 -21.32
N LEU A 342 -8.14 28.50 -21.08
CA LEU A 342 -7.19 28.06 -22.11
C LEU A 342 -7.89 27.39 -23.30
N GLU A 343 -8.93 26.62 -23.06
CA GLU A 343 -9.76 25.99 -24.09
C GLU A 343 -10.55 27.04 -24.87
N GLU A 344 -11.28 27.92 -24.20
CA GLU A 344 -12.07 28.99 -24.80
C GLU A 344 -11.25 29.92 -25.69
N ASN A 345 -10.00 30.20 -25.32
CA ASN A 345 -9.08 31.05 -26.10
C ASN A 345 -8.26 30.27 -27.15
N GLY A 346 -8.57 28.99 -27.37
CA GLY A 346 -7.93 28.14 -28.38
C GLY A 346 -6.49 27.74 -28.10
N TRP A 347 -6.02 27.92 -26.84
CA TRP A 347 -4.70 27.43 -26.42
C TRP A 347 -4.71 25.94 -26.21
N ILE A 348 -5.87 25.36 -25.90
CA ILE A 348 -6.13 23.94 -25.84
C ILE A 348 -7.20 23.60 -26.88
N LYS A 349 -6.92 22.55 -27.65
CA LYS A 349 -7.85 21.96 -28.63
C LYS A 349 -8.19 20.57 -28.17
N ARG A 350 -9.36 20.43 -27.55
CA ARG A 350 -9.85 19.16 -27.02
C ARG A 350 -10.25 18.18 -28.11
N HIS A 351 -10.02 16.89 -27.81
CA HIS A 351 -10.39 15.78 -28.70
C HIS A 351 -9.62 15.73 -30.03
N GLU A 352 -8.45 16.38 -30.05
CA GLU A 352 -7.48 16.39 -31.15
C GLU A 352 -6.11 15.89 -30.67
N ASN A 353 -5.18 15.71 -31.60
CA ASN A 353 -3.77 15.47 -31.26
C ASN A 353 -3.27 16.60 -30.33
N PRO A 354 -2.77 16.30 -29.12
CA PRO A 354 -2.27 17.32 -28.20
C PRO A 354 -1.24 18.26 -28.79
N GLU A 355 -0.45 17.82 -29.78
CA GLU A 355 0.52 18.66 -30.49
C GLU A 355 -0.13 19.85 -31.21
N ASN A 356 -1.44 19.82 -31.47
CA ASN A 356 -2.20 20.95 -32.02
C ASN A 356 -2.51 22.02 -30.96
N SER A 357 -2.28 21.76 -29.69
CA SER A 357 -2.57 22.65 -28.56
C SER A 357 -1.33 23.44 -28.17
N ARG A 358 -1.43 24.81 -28.25
CA ARG A 358 -0.33 25.69 -27.85
C ARG A 358 0.13 25.45 -26.41
N PHE A 359 -0.81 25.18 -25.49
CA PHE A 359 -0.47 24.89 -24.10
C PHE A 359 0.40 23.64 -24.00
N TRP A 360 0.09 22.58 -24.73
CA TRP A 360 0.90 21.37 -24.76
C TRP A 360 2.32 21.63 -25.28
N GLN A 361 2.45 22.39 -26.36
CA GLN A 361 3.76 22.77 -26.93
C GLN A 361 4.63 23.57 -25.96
N LEU A 362 4.03 24.32 -25.02
CA LEU A 362 4.77 25.08 -24.00
C LEU A 362 5.36 24.18 -22.90
N ILE A 363 4.76 23.03 -22.62
CA ILE A 363 5.13 22.15 -21.50
C ILE A 363 5.86 20.89 -21.93
N HIS A 364 5.69 20.47 -23.20
CA HIS A 364 6.20 19.18 -23.68
C HIS A 364 7.44 19.35 -24.57
N GLY A 365 8.42 18.46 -24.38
CA GLY A 365 9.69 18.43 -25.12
C GLY A 365 10.80 19.23 -24.44
N ASP A 366 12.05 18.83 -24.71
CA ASP A 366 13.26 19.38 -24.05
C ASP A 366 13.48 20.86 -24.28
N LYS A 367 12.89 21.41 -25.35
CA LYS A 367 12.99 22.84 -25.74
C LYS A 367 11.76 23.64 -25.33
N ALA A 368 10.80 23.04 -24.67
CA ALA A 368 9.58 23.72 -24.21
C ALA A 368 9.93 24.77 -23.16
N VAL A 369 9.29 25.94 -23.25
CA VAL A 369 9.54 27.08 -22.35
C VAL A 369 9.27 26.72 -20.87
N MET A 370 8.30 25.85 -20.65
CA MET A 370 7.87 25.37 -19.31
C MET A 370 8.32 23.91 -19.04
N HIS A 371 9.42 23.49 -19.69
CA HIS A 371 9.97 22.15 -19.46
C HIS A 371 10.26 21.91 -17.95
N GLY A 372 9.81 20.76 -17.43
CA GLY A 372 10.04 20.37 -16.02
C GLY A 372 9.10 21.03 -15.00
N VAL A 373 8.17 21.88 -15.40
CA VAL A 373 7.15 22.44 -14.48
C VAL A 373 6.18 21.35 -14.01
N PHE A 374 5.81 20.44 -14.90
CA PHE A 374 4.93 19.30 -14.60
C PHE A 374 5.73 18.01 -14.51
N SER A 375 5.39 17.16 -13.54
CA SER A 375 5.94 15.79 -13.46
C SER A 375 5.48 14.95 -14.67
N ALA A 376 6.08 13.77 -14.85
CA ALA A 376 5.67 12.85 -15.91
C ALA A 376 4.19 12.43 -15.78
N ALA A 377 3.73 12.16 -14.55
CA ALA A 377 2.33 11.83 -14.29
C ALA A 377 1.39 13.02 -14.56
N GLU A 378 1.76 14.22 -14.10
CA GLU A 378 0.96 15.43 -14.34
C GLU A 378 0.87 15.75 -15.83
N SER A 379 1.99 15.63 -16.57
CA SER A 379 2.02 15.80 -18.02
C SER A 379 1.13 14.77 -18.74
N GLN A 380 1.11 13.52 -18.26
CA GLN A 380 0.22 12.49 -18.81
C GLN A 380 -1.25 12.84 -18.59
N ILE A 381 -1.63 13.38 -17.41
CA ILE A 381 -3.00 13.83 -17.12
C ILE A 381 -3.41 14.94 -18.11
N ILE A 382 -2.54 15.93 -18.33
CA ILE A 382 -2.76 16.99 -19.30
C ILE A 382 -2.94 16.41 -20.71
N TYR A 383 -2.06 15.50 -21.12
CA TYR A 383 -2.10 14.85 -22.43
C TYR A 383 -3.41 14.10 -22.66
N ASP A 384 -3.79 13.20 -21.76
CA ASP A 384 -4.98 12.36 -21.91
C ASP A 384 -6.26 13.23 -21.86
N TRP A 385 -6.27 14.28 -21.04
CA TRP A 385 -7.42 15.19 -20.98
C TRP A 385 -7.56 15.99 -22.28
N ILE A 386 -6.47 16.51 -22.86
CA ILE A 386 -6.50 17.22 -24.14
C ILE A 386 -6.93 16.26 -25.26
N ALA A 387 -6.28 15.12 -25.36
CA ALA A 387 -6.51 14.14 -26.41
C ALA A 387 -7.96 13.58 -26.39
N GLY A 388 -8.49 13.26 -25.22
CA GLY A 388 -9.88 12.81 -25.06
C GLY A 388 -10.25 11.74 -26.07
N LYS A 389 -11.29 11.97 -26.91
CA LYS A 389 -11.77 11.02 -27.91
C LYS A 389 -10.74 10.67 -28.99
N TRP A 390 -9.77 11.55 -29.25
CA TRP A 390 -8.71 11.27 -30.23
C TRP A 390 -7.86 10.06 -29.85
N LEU A 391 -7.70 9.74 -28.56
CA LEU A 391 -6.99 8.52 -28.11
C LEU A 391 -7.54 7.21 -28.70
N HIS A 392 -8.79 7.22 -29.12
CA HIS A 392 -9.45 6.05 -29.74
C HIS A 392 -9.39 6.07 -31.27
N SER A 393 -8.77 7.09 -31.88
CA SER A 393 -8.61 7.20 -33.33
C SER A 393 -7.46 6.29 -33.82
N THR A 394 -7.45 6.01 -35.12
CA THR A 394 -6.37 5.26 -35.78
C THR A 394 -5.06 6.07 -35.85
N GLU A 395 -5.12 7.38 -35.68
CA GLU A 395 -3.96 8.30 -35.70
C GLU A 395 -3.26 8.38 -34.36
N ALA A 396 -3.94 8.02 -33.27
CA ALA A 396 -3.34 8.04 -31.94
C ALA A 396 -2.20 6.99 -31.82
N PRO A 397 -1.07 7.35 -31.20
CA PRO A 397 0.02 6.43 -30.99
C PRO A 397 -0.44 5.24 -30.15
N ARG A 398 -0.14 4.03 -30.63
CA ARG A 398 -0.45 2.81 -29.87
C ARG A 398 0.46 2.74 -28.65
N ILE A 399 -0.13 2.65 -27.47
CA ILE A 399 0.61 2.41 -26.22
C ILE A 399 1.29 1.04 -26.35
N LYS A 400 2.58 1.00 -26.15
CA LYS A 400 3.34 -0.26 -26.11
C LYS A 400 3.14 -0.88 -24.73
N ARG A 401 2.83 -2.18 -24.70
CA ARG A 401 2.82 -2.95 -23.46
C ARG A 401 4.15 -2.80 -22.72
N TYR A 402 4.09 -2.84 -21.41
CA TYR A 402 5.30 -2.84 -20.61
C TYR A 402 6.16 -4.05 -20.98
N ARG A 403 7.41 -3.81 -21.31
CA ARG A 403 8.40 -4.88 -21.51
C ARG A 403 9.37 -4.80 -20.36
N ALA A 404 9.40 -5.83 -19.53
CA ALA A 404 10.44 -6.00 -18.52
C ALA A 404 11.80 -6.15 -19.22
N ALA A 405 12.39 -5.04 -19.68
CA ALA A 405 13.75 -5.02 -20.17
C ALA A 405 14.66 -5.29 -18.98
N HIS A 406 15.17 -6.52 -18.88
CA HIS A 406 16.26 -6.90 -17.98
C HIS A 406 16.02 -6.70 -16.47
N ARG A 407 14.97 -7.33 -15.90
CA ARG A 407 14.92 -7.53 -14.44
C ARG A 407 16.16 -8.27 -13.91
N HIS A 408 16.78 -9.11 -14.71
CA HIS A 408 18.01 -9.82 -14.34
C HIS A 408 19.23 -8.93 -14.02
N LEU A 409 19.22 -7.63 -14.38
CA LEU A 409 20.30 -6.70 -14.02
C LEU A 409 20.12 -6.08 -12.63
N GLN A 410 18.91 -6.08 -12.05
CA GLN A 410 18.69 -5.66 -10.67
C GLN A 410 18.98 -6.78 -9.66
N ASP A 411 18.87 -8.05 -10.07
CA ASP A 411 19.26 -9.21 -9.25
C ASP A 411 20.77 -9.32 -9.04
N SER A 412 21.59 -8.61 -9.81
CA SER A 412 23.05 -8.67 -9.73
C SER A 412 23.68 -7.62 -8.81
N MET A 413 22.93 -6.67 -8.30
CA MET A 413 23.44 -5.81 -7.21
C MET A 413 23.34 -6.60 -5.90
N SER A 414 24.47 -7.13 -5.46
CA SER A 414 24.77 -7.79 -4.18
C SER A 414 23.57 -7.84 -3.20
N THR A 415 22.73 -8.86 -3.36
CA THR A 415 21.64 -9.19 -2.43
C THR A 415 22.15 -9.95 -1.20
N GLN A 416 23.47 -10.07 -1.02
CA GLN A 416 24.00 -10.73 0.14
C GLN A 416 23.72 -9.90 1.41
N PRO A 417 23.13 -10.52 2.43
CA PRO A 417 22.91 -9.86 3.72
C PRO A 417 24.20 -9.27 4.24
N LEU A 418 24.14 -8.02 4.73
CA LEU A 418 25.29 -7.43 5.38
C LEU A 418 25.66 -8.25 6.62
N SER A 419 26.92 -8.66 6.71
CA SER A 419 27.43 -9.28 7.94
C SER A 419 27.37 -8.29 9.12
N LEU A 420 27.38 -8.82 10.34
CA LEU A 420 27.42 -7.99 11.55
C LEU A 420 28.59 -6.99 11.50
N GLN A 421 29.77 -7.42 11.05
CA GLN A 421 30.94 -6.54 10.94
C GLN A 421 30.75 -5.42 9.92
N GLN A 422 30.08 -5.70 8.80
CA GLN A 422 29.78 -4.65 7.81
C GLN A 422 28.73 -3.68 8.33
N ALA A 423 27.72 -4.16 9.08
CA ALA A 423 26.73 -3.31 9.71
C ALA A 423 27.32 -2.41 10.79
N LEU A 424 28.24 -2.91 11.62
CA LEU A 424 28.99 -2.13 12.62
C LEU A 424 29.80 -0.99 11.99
N ASN A 425 30.35 -1.20 10.79
CA ASN A 425 31.15 -0.22 10.06
C ASN A 425 30.31 0.63 9.07
N SER A 426 28.98 0.57 9.15
CA SER A 426 28.09 1.31 8.26
C SER A 426 28.18 2.82 8.50
N LYS A 427 28.10 3.60 7.41
CA LYS A 427 27.92 5.07 7.49
C LYS A 427 26.50 5.45 7.96
N ASN A 428 25.54 4.55 7.91
CA ASN A 428 24.22 4.76 8.47
C ASN A 428 24.28 4.57 9.98
N THR A 429 24.09 5.64 10.73
CA THR A 429 24.24 5.68 12.20
C THR A 429 23.26 4.75 12.90
N ASP A 430 22.02 4.65 12.42
CA ASP A 430 20.99 3.82 13.04
C ASP A 430 21.30 2.33 12.85
N LEU A 431 21.78 1.94 11.66
CA LEU A 431 22.22 0.58 11.37
C LEU A 431 23.44 0.21 12.23
N ALA A 432 24.46 1.07 12.30
CA ALA A 432 25.66 0.82 13.09
C ALA A 432 25.31 0.68 14.59
N HIS A 433 24.44 1.54 15.10
CA HIS A 433 23.99 1.48 16.49
C HIS A 433 23.18 0.22 16.80
N LEU A 434 22.27 -0.17 15.88
CA LEU A 434 21.52 -1.42 16.02
C LEU A 434 22.45 -2.63 16.02
N ALA A 435 23.43 -2.67 15.11
CA ALA A 435 24.43 -3.74 15.04
C ALA A 435 25.26 -3.84 16.32
N GLN A 436 25.68 -2.71 16.89
CA GLN A 436 26.37 -2.67 18.17
C GLN A 436 25.50 -3.25 19.29
N LYS A 437 24.25 -2.79 19.40
CA LYS A 437 23.32 -3.30 20.40
C LYS A 437 23.06 -4.79 20.24
N LEU A 438 22.98 -5.30 19.01
CA LEU A 438 22.76 -6.72 18.75
C LEU A 438 23.98 -7.55 19.18
N ALA A 439 25.20 -7.07 18.93
CA ALA A 439 26.44 -7.73 19.34
C ALA A 439 26.60 -7.86 20.87
N GLU A 440 25.93 -7.02 21.65
CA GLU A 440 25.94 -7.01 23.11
C GLU A 440 24.85 -7.92 23.73
N ARG A 441 24.09 -8.69 22.91
CA ARG A 441 23.01 -9.55 23.41
C ARG A 441 23.51 -10.93 23.77
N ASP A 442 23.04 -11.42 24.92
CA ASP A 442 23.48 -12.72 25.48
C ASP A 442 22.65 -13.91 24.97
N ASN A 443 21.43 -13.64 24.46
CA ASN A 443 20.52 -14.69 24.02
C ASN A 443 19.58 -14.25 22.91
N ALA A 444 18.91 -15.21 22.25
CA ALA A 444 18.00 -15.00 21.15
C ALA A 444 16.78 -14.16 21.55
N GLU A 445 16.22 -14.37 22.74
CA GLU A 445 15.06 -13.61 23.22
C GLU A 445 15.34 -12.10 23.23
N GLN A 446 16.49 -11.68 23.78
CA GLN A 446 16.89 -10.28 23.81
C GLN A 446 17.11 -9.73 22.39
N ALA A 447 17.63 -10.56 21.47
CA ALA A 447 17.81 -10.19 20.08
C ALA A 447 16.48 -9.97 19.36
N PHE A 448 15.49 -10.86 19.52
CA PHE A 448 14.15 -10.69 18.95
C PHE A 448 13.48 -9.40 19.44
N TYR A 449 13.49 -9.13 20.76
CA TYR A 449 12.93 -7.91 21.31
C TYR A 449 13.65 -6.63 20.84
N LEU A 450 14.96 -6.70 20.56
CA LEU A 450 15.72 -5.57 20.01
C LEU A 450 15.37 -5.30 18.55
N LEU A 451 15.20 -6.37 17.75
CA LEU A 451 14.97 -6.27 16.31
C LEU A 451 13.53 -5.91 15.95
N ALA A 452 12.53 -6.45 16.65
CA ALA A 452 11.11 -6.29 16.31
C ALA A 452 10.66 -4.84 16.07
N PRO A 453 11.07 -3.81 16.84
CA PRO A 453 10.68 -2.43 16.57
C PRO A 453 11.15 -1.89 15.20
N TYR A 454 12.29 -2.40 14.69
CA TYR A 454 12.81 -2.00 13.37
C TYR A 454 12.04 -2.64 12.20
N LEU A 455 11.28 -3.69 12.46
CA LEU A 455 10.38 -4.32 11.50
C LEU A 455 9.00 -3.63 11.48
N SER A 456 8.76 -2.58 12.28
CA SER A 456 7.49 -1.85 12.30
C SER A 456 7.19 -1.22 10.94
N PRO A 457 5.89 -0.95 10.62
CA PRO A 457 5.48 -0.30 9.37
C PRO A 457 6.20 1.04 9.11
N ALA A 458 6.65 1.73 10.15
CA ALA A 458 7.38 2.98 10.05
C ALA A 458 8.87 2.82 9.69
N LEU A 459 9.49 1.70 10.05
CA LEU A 459 10.96 1.56 10.03
C LEU A 459 11.49 0.48 9.08
N HIS A 460 10.71 -0.54 8.74
CA HIS A 460 11.18 -1.72 7.99
C HIS A 460 11.78 -1.41 6.60
N THR A 461 11.46 -0.26 6.02
CA THR A 461 12.01 0.17 4.72
C THR A 461 13.36 0.89 4.85
N SER A 462 13.77 1.25 6.08
CA SER A 462 15.06 1.88 6.34
C SER A 462 16.21 0.88 6.23
N PRO A 463 17.47 1.34 6.04
CA PRO A 463 18.63 0.43 6.06
C PRO A 463 18.72 -0.42 7.32
N ALA A 464 18.41 0.16 8.49
CA ALA A 464 18.38 -0.57 9.76
C ALA A 464 17.22 -1.58 9.81
N GLY A 465 16.05 -1.21 9.29
CA GLY A 465 14.88 -2.10 9.21
C GLY A 465 15.10 -3.29 8.30
N LEU A 466 15.64 -3.07 7.11
CA LEU A 466 15.98 -4.15 6.18
C LEU A 466 16.98 -5.14 6.79
N TRP A 467 18.02 -4.62 7.41
CA TRP A 467 19.01 -5.47 8.08
C TRP A 467 18.41 -6.20 9.30
N ALA A 468 17.58 -5.52 10.08
CA ALA A 468 16.89 -6.11 11.22
C ALA A 468 15.99 -7.28 10.78
N THR A 469 15.27 -7.14 9.65
CA THR A 469 14.45 -8.21 9.07
C THR A 469 15.29 -9.44 8.73
N GLN A 470 16.46 -9.24 8.10
CA GLN A 470 17.39 -10.34 7.80
C GLN A 470 17.89 -11.05 9.07
N GLN A 471 18.24 -10.30 10.11
CA GLN A 471 18.70 -10.88 11.37
C GLN A 471 17.58 -11.60 12.09
N PHE A 472 16.36 -11.04 12.10
CA PHE A 472 15.17 -11.67 12.68
C PHE A 472 14.88 -13.03 12.01
N LEU A 473 14.84 -13.07 10.68
CA LEU A 473 14.65 -14.29 9.90
C LEU A 473 15.74 -15.34 10.20
N LYS A 474 17.00 -14.91 10.30
CA LYS A 474 18.12 -15.80 10.62
C LYS A 474 17.95 -16.44 11.99
N LEU A 475 17.59 -15.67 13.01
CA LEU A 475 17.33 -16.17 14.37
C LEU A 475 16.15 -17.13 14.37
N LEU A 476 15.05 -16.79 13.72
CA LEU A 476 13.85 -17.63 13.61
C LEU A 476 14.19 -19.00 13.02
N ASN A 477 15.00 -19.05 11.96
CA ASN A 477 15.44 -20.30 11.34
C ASN A 477 16.38 -21.13 12.23
N GLN A 478 17.14 -20.51 13.14
CA GLN A 478 18.02 -21.20 14.09
C GLN A 478 17.23 -21.84 15.23
N GLU A 479 16.24 -21.14 15.78
CA GLU A 479 15.36 -21.66 16.85
C GLU A 479 14.54 -22.88 16.36
N VAL A 480 14.00 -22.82 15.14
CA VAL A 480 13.24 -23.94 14.54
C VAL A 480 14.12 -25.16 14.26
N SER A 481 15.43 -24.96 14.09
CA SER A 481 16.38 -26.05 13.79
C SER A 481 16.88 -26.77 15.04
N LEU A 482 16.58 -26.28 16.24
CA LEU A 482 16.93 -26.97 17.50
C LEU A 482 15.89 -28.06 17.79
N PRO A 483 16.29 -29.34 17.96
CA PRO A 483 15.35 -30.36 18.38
C PRO A 483 14.79 -30.00 19.74
N VAL A 484 13.46 -30.04 19.88
CA VAL A 484 12.77 -29.90 21.15
C VAL A 484 13.43 -30.86 22.15
N GLN A 485 14.23 -30.34 23.09
CA GLN A 485 14.72 -31.12 24.21
C GLN A 485 13.50 -31.48 25.05
N SER A 486 13.10 -32.75 24.92
CA SER A 486 12.01 -33.40 25.64
C SER A 486 12.28 -33.49 27.16
#